data_9489dce45e5b9b9406a4789e727018ea
#
_entry.id   9489dce45e5b9b9406a4789e727018ea
#
_cell.length_a   1.000
_cell.length_b   1.000
_cell.length_c   1.000
_cell.angle_alpha   90.00
_cell.angle_beta   90.00
_cell.angle_gamma   90.00
#
_symmetry.space_group_name_H-M   'P 1'
#
loop_
_entity.id
_entity.type
_entity.pdbx_description
1 polymer ?
#
loop_
_entity_poly.entity_id
_entity_poly.type
_entity_poly.pdbx_seq_one_letter_code
_entity_poly.pdbx_strand_id
1 'polypeptide(L)'
;MGSEESDEDYAETLASPDLHERHQDEADRRHHLEVALQKLPVEQRVPLVLYHFEEMTYDEISKHLGVSLGKVKTDIHRAREALRRKLMLTPIGESFLGGAATT
;
A
#
# COMPACT_ATOMS: atom_id res chain seq x y z
N MET A 1 19.08 1.95 4.82
CA MET A 1 17.68 1.93 4.41
C MET A 1 17.60 2.01 2.91
N GLY A 2 16.97 1.02 2.32
CA GLY A 2 16.89 0.96 0.88
C GLY A 2 16.13 2.12 0.27
N SER A 3 15.12 2.61 0.97
CA SER A 3 14.31 3.69 0.43
C SER A 3 15.10 4.98 0.30
N GLU A 4 16.02 5.22 1.21
CA GLU A 4 16.82 6.43 1.14
C GLU A 4 17.79 6.38 -0.02
N GLU A 5 18.37 5.22 -0.24
CA GLU A 5 19.26 5.07 -1.38
C GLU A 5 18.51 5.22 -2.69
N SER A 6 17.31 4.68 -2.74
CA SER A 6 16.46 4.83 -3.92
C SER A 6 16.16 6.30 -4.19
N ASP A 7 15.91 7.04 -3.13
CA ASP A 7 15.60 8.46 -3.28
C ASP A 7 16.78 9.22 -3.84
N GLU A 8 17.99 8.88 -3.43
CA GLU A 8 19.17 9.54 -3.96
C GLU A 8 19.37 9.23 -5.42
N ASP A 9 19.26 7.96 -5.78
CA ASP A 9 19.36 7.58 -7.18
C ASP A 9 18.30 8.28 -7.99
N TYR A 10 17.13 8.37 -7.44
CA TYR A 10 16.01 9.01 -8.09
C TYR A 10 16.31 10.49 -8.36
N ALA A 11 16.88 11.15 -7.37
CA ALA A 11 17.19 12.56 -7.50
C ALA A 11 18.19 12.81 -8.62
N GLU A 12 19.15 11.92 -8.78
CA GLU A 12 20.13 12.09 -9.84
C GLU A 12 19.51 11.99 -11.21
N THR A 13 18.50 11.15 -11.34
CA THR A 13 17.86 10.92 -12.61
C THR A 13 16.70 11.88 -12.89
N LEU A 14 16.39 12.74 -11.94
CA LEU A 14 15.31 13.70 -12.12
C LEU A 14 15.55 14.69 -13.25
N ALA A 15 16.76 14.75 -13.77
CA ALA A 15 17.04 15.59 -14.92
C ALA A 15 16.31 15.10 -16.17
N SER A 16 15.91 13.85 -16.17
CA SER A 16 15.22 13.25 -17.30
C SER A 16 13.73 13.60 -17.26
N PRO A 17 13.15 14.07 -18.39
CA PRO A 17 11.71 14.34 -18.42
C PRO A 17 10.87 13.10 -18.15
N ASP A 18 11.31 11.95 -18.64
CA ASP A 18 10.57 10.71 -18.42
C ASP A 18 10.50 10.38 -16.95
N LEU A 19 11.59 10.60 -16.24
CA LEU A 19 11.60 10.32 -14.80
C LEU A 19 10.72 11.27 -14.03
N HIS A 20 10.64 12.51 -14.50
CA HIS A 20 9.78 13.48 -13.87
C HIS A 20 8.32 13.05 -13.97
N GLU A 21 7.91 12.57 -15.14
CA GLU A 21 6.55 12.07 -15.32
C GLU A 21 6.26 10.86 -14.46
N ARG A 22 7.24 9.96 -14.37
CA ARG A 22 7.09 8.79 -13.53
C ARG A 22 6.93 9.14 -12.07
N HIS A 23 7.64 10.17 -11.65
CA HIS A 23 7.54 10.66 -10.28
C HIS A 23 6.14 11.17 -9.99
N GLN A 24 5.55 11.88 -10.95
CA GLN A 24 4.18 12.37 -10.82
C GLN A 24 3.18 11.22 -10.73
N ASP A 25 3.38 10.21 -11.56
CA ASP A 25 2.50 9.05 -11.54
C ASP A 25 2.53 8.36 -10.19
N GLU A 26 3.70 8.28 -9.58
CA GLU A 26 3.80 7.66 -8.27
C GLU A 26 3.10 8.48 -7.20
N ALA A 27 3.17 9.79 -7.30
CA ALA A 27 2.46 10.65 -6.37
C ALA A 27 0.96 10.48 -6.52
N ASP A 28 0.48 10.36 -7.75
CA ASP A 28 -0.94 10.14 -8.00
C ASP A 28 -1.40 8.79 -7.46
N ARG A 29 -0.59 7.75 -7.65
CA ARG A 29 -0.92 6.44 -7.10
C ARG A 29 -1.01 6.47 -5.60
N ARG A 30 -0.07 7.16 -4.95
CA ARG A 30 -0.07 7.26 -3.50
C ARG A 30 -1.32 7.97 -3.01
N HIS A 31 -1.69 9.04 -3.69
CA HIS A 31 -2.88 9.78 -3.32
C HIS A 31 -4.13 8.91 -3.43
N HIS A 32 -4.28 8.19 -4.54
CA HIS A 32 -5.43 7.32 -4.72
C HIS A 32 -5.45 6.21 -3.68
N LEU A 33 -4.29 5.68 -3.35
CA LEU A 33 -4.20 4.65 -2.34
C LEU A 33 -4.63 5.17 -0.98
N GLU A 34 -4.15 6.35 -0.62
CA GLU A 34 -4.50 6.94 0.66
C GLU A 34 -5.99 7.22 0.77
N VAL A 35 -6.59 7.72 -0.30
CA VAL A 35 -8.02 7.97 -0.31
C VAL A 35 -8.78 6.66 -0.14
N ALA A 36 -8.37 5.63 -0.88
CA ALA A 36 -9.04 4.34 -0.78
C ALA A 36 -8.90 3.73 0.60
N LEU A 37 -7.72 3.85 1.21
CA LEU A 37 -7.51 3.33 2.55
C LEU A 37 -8.43 3.99 3.56
N GLN A 38 -8.65 5.29 3.42
CA GLN A 38 -9.51 6.00 4.36
C GLN A 38 -10.96 5.59 4.26
N LYS A 39 -11.34 4.98 3.15
CA LYS A 39 -12.71 4.50 2.98
C LYS A 39 -12.92 3.12 3.57
N LEU A 40 -11.87 2.45 4.00
CA LEU A 40 -11.98 1.15 4.63
C LEU A 40 -12.44 1.29 6.08
N PRO A 41 -13.21 0.32 6.58
CA PRO A 41 -13.47 0.27 8.02
C PRO A 41 -12.18 0.20 8.80
N VAL A 42 -12.20 0.76 9.99
CA VAL A 42 -10.99 0.84 10.82
C VAL A 42 -10.42 -0.55 11.10
N GLU A 43 -11.29 -1.54 11.29
CA GLU A 43 -10.83 -2.90 11.59
C GLU A 43 -10.05 -3.52 10.46
N GLN A 44 -10.30 -3.09 9.23
CA GLN A 44 -9.57 -3.57 8.07
C GLN A 44 -8.37 -2.71 7.76
N ARG A 45 -8.54 -1.39 7.91
CA ARG A 45 -7.49 -0.45 7.56
C ARG A 45 -6.27 -0.57 8.45
N VAL A 46 -6.47 -0.64 9.76
CA VAL A 46 -5.35 -0.60 10.69
C VAL A 46 -4.40 -1.78 10.50
N PRO A 47 -4.87 -3.03 10.49
CA PRO A 47 -3.91 -4.13 10.28
C PRO A 47 -3.24 -4.07 8.92
N LEU A 48 -3.95 -3.62 7.89
CA LEU A 48 -3.35 -3.51 6.57
C LEU A 48 -2.24 -2.48 6.56
N VAL A 49 -2.46 -1.34 7.17
CA VAL A 49 -1.45 -0.28 7.24
C VAL A 49 -0.24 -0.76 8.04
N LEU A 50 -0.48 -1.42 9.15
CA LEU A 50 0.64 -1.91 9.96
C LEU A 50 1.47 -2.92 9.20
N TYR A 51 0.83 -3.76 8.42
CA TYR A 51 1.55 -4.78 7.68
C TYR A 51 2.33 -4.19 6.50
N HIS A 52 1.69 -3.35 5.71
CA HIS A 52 2.29 -2.87 4.46
C HIS A 52 3.16 -1.64 4.63
N PHE A 53 2.85 -0.78 5.57
CA PHE A 53 3.58 0.48 5.70
C PHE A 53 4.51 0.50 6.90
N GLU A 54 4.14 -0.20 7.98
CA GLU A 54 5.00 -0.28 9.16
C GLU A 54 5.81 -1.56 9.18
N GLU A 55 5.61 -2.42 8.21
CA GLU A 55 6.39 -3.64 8.03
C GLU A 55 6.31 -4.57 9.24
N MET A 56 5.17 -4.60 9.90
CA MET A 56 4.96 -5.50 11.01
C MET A 56 4.53 -6.86 10.52
N THR A 57 4.99 -7.90 11.20
CA THR A 57 4.51 -9.26 10.91
C THR A 57 3.11 -9.44 11.44
N TYR A 58 2.42 -10.47 10.96
CA TYR A 58 1.09 -10.78 11.46
C TYR A 58 1.11 -11.01 12.97
N ASP A 59 2.13 -11.69 13.45
CA ASP A 59 2.25 -11.96 14.86
C ASP A 59 2.42 -10.67 15.67
N GLU A 60 3.25 -9.79 15.15
CA GLU A 60 3.44 -8.49 15.81
C GLU A 60 2.16 -7.67 15.82
N ILE A 61 1.42 -7.70 14.72
CA ILE A 61 0.15 -6.98 14.65
C ILE A 61 -0.84 -7.57 15.66
N SER A 62 -0.89 -8.88 15.71
CA SER A 62 -1.76 -9.58 16.66
C SER A 62 -1.50 -9.11 18.09
N LYS A 63 -0.24 -9.06 18.46
CA LYS A 63 0.15 -8.62 19.80
C LYS A 63 -0.11 -7.14 20.01
N HIS A 64 0.18 -6.35 18.98
CA HIS A 64 0.03 -4.90 19.08
C HIS A 64 -1.44 -4.51 19.27
N LEU A 65 -2.33 -5.17 18.54
CA LEU A 65 -3.75 -4.84 18.57
C LEU A 65 -4.51 -5.64 19.62
N GLY A 66 -3.89 -6.66 20.20
CA GLY A 66 -4.57 -7.48 21.18
C GLY A 66 -5.66 -8.35 20.60
N VAL A 67 -5.45 -8.84 19.38
CA VAL A 67 -6.42 -9.71 18.71
C VAL A 67 -5.71 -10.99 18.26
N SER A 68 -6.51 -11.98 17.88
CA SER A 68 -5.94 -13.26 17.48
C SER A 68 -5.24 -13.14 16.13
N LEU A 69 -4.29 -14.05 15.90
CA LEU A 69 -3.59 -14.12 14.65
C LEU A 69 -4.55 -14.38 13.49
N GLY A 70 -5.54 -15.25 13.72
CA GLY A 70 -6.53 -15.53 12.69
C GLY A 70 -7.34 -14.29 12.31
N LYS A 71 -7.66 -13.46 13.31
CA LYS A 71 -8.37 -12.23 13.01
C LYS A 71 -7.51 -11.28 12.17
N VAL A 72 -6.22 -11.18 12.48
CA VAL A 72 -5.32 -10.34 11.70
C VAL A 72 -5.31 -10.79 10.24
N LYS A 73 -5.14 -12.08 10.02
CA LYS A 73 -5.11 -12.63 8.66
C LYS A 73 -6.40 -12.35 7.92
N THR A 74 -7.52 -12.57 8.58
CA THR A 74 -8.83 -12.35 7.97
C THR A 74 -9.05 -10.88 7.65
N ASP A 75 -8.72 -10.01 8.60
CA ASP A 75 -8.93 -8.59 8.40
C ASP A 75 -8.06 -8.04 7.29
N ILE A 76 -6.81 -8.49 7.20
CA ILE A 76 -5.92 -8.06 6.13
C ILE A 76 -6.42 -8.57 4.78
N HIS A 77 -6.87 -9.81 4.74
CA HIS A 77 -7.41 -10.36 3.50
C HIS A 77 -8.61 -9.57 3.03
N ARG A 78 -9.53 -9.28 3.94
CA ARG A 78 -10.73 -8.51 3.61
C ARG A 78 -10.36 -7.08 3.20
N ALA A 79 -9.37 -6.51 3.87
CA ALA A 79 -8.91 -5.17 3.53
C ALA A 79 -8.36 -5.13 2.12
N ARG A 80 -7.56 -6.12 1.75
CA ARG A 80 -7.01 -6.18 0.41
C ARG A 80 -8.10 -6.32 -0.64
N GLU A 81 -9.10 -7.15 -0.37
CA GLU A 81 -10.20 -7.32 -1.32
C GLU A 81 -10.99 -6.03 -1.46
N ALA A 82 -11.28 -5.36 -0.37
CA ALA A 82 -12.02 -4.11 -0.42
C ALA A 82 -11.21 -3.02 -1.10
N LEU A 83 -9.91 -2.96 -0.81
CA LEU A 83 -9.04 -1.99 -1.42
C LEU A 83 -8.93 -2.21 -2.93
N ARG A 84 -8.81 -3.47 -3.32
CA ARG A 84 -8.74 -3.82 -4.72
C ARG A 84 -9.97 -3.33 -5.47
N ARG A 85 -11.15 -3.56 -4.90
CA ARG A 85 -12.38 -3.11 -5.55
C ARG A 85 -12.41 -1.60 -5.69
N LYS A 86 -11.97 -0.88 -4.66
CA LYS A 86 -11.96 0.57 -4.71
C LYS A 86 -10.97 1.11 -5.72
N LEU A 87 -9.80 0.50 -5.79
CA LEU A 87 -8.75 0.97 -6.69
C LEU A 87 -9.03 0.59 -8.14
N MET A 88 -9.78 -0.47 -8.37
CA MET A 88 -10.14 -0.83 -9.74
C MET A 88 -11.01 0.22 -10.41
N LEU A 89 -11.56 1.14 -9.62
CA LEU A 89 -12.33 2.24 -10.17
C LEU A 89 -11.45 3.40 -10.62
N THR A 90 -10.13 3.28 -10.47
CA THR A 90 -9.20 4.33 -10.88
C THR A 90 -8.31 3.82 -11.99
N PRO A 91 -7.74 4.73 -12.81
CA PRO A 91 -6.88 4.30 -13.91
C PRO A 91 -5.62 3.56 -13.46
N ILE A 92 -5.17 3.80 -12.24
CA ILE A 92 -3.93 3.21 -11.77
C ILE A 92 -4.16 1.98 -10.89
N GLY A 93 -5.42 1.66 -10.61
CA GLY A 93 -5.71 0.57 -9.67
C GLY A 93 -5.17 -0.76 -10.14
N GLU A 94 -5.37 -1.06 -11.41
CA GLU A 94 -4.91 -2.32 -11.95
C GLU A 94 -3.39 -2.42 -11.89
N SER A 95 -2.71 -1.32 -12.20
CA SER A 95 -1.26 -1.31 -12.15
C SER A 95 -0.74 -1.55 -10.73
N PHE A 96 -1.38 -0.92 -9.76
CA PHE A 96 -0.95 -1.06 -8.37
C PHE A 96 -1.19 -2.48 -7.85
N LEU A 97 -2.35 -3.03 -8.14
CA LEU A 97 -2.74 -4.33 -7.61
C LEU A 97 -2.32 -5.49 -8.47
N GLY A 98 -1.80 -5.22 -9.66
CA GLY A 98 -1.41 -6.27 -10.58
C GLY A 98 -0.43 -7.25 -9.96
N GLY A 99 0.58 -6.73 -9.29
CA GLY A 99 1.55 -7.58 -8.63
C GLY A 99 0.95 -8.37 -7.49
N ALA A 100 0.07 -7.75 -6.73
CA ALA A 100 -0.58 -8.42 -5.62
C ALA A 100 -1.56 -9.48 -6.12
N ALA A 101 -2.19 -9.23 -7.24
CA ALA A 101 -3.16 -10.17 -7.80
C ALA A 101 -2.50 -11.45 -8.29
N THR A 102 -1.25 -11.38 -8.66
CA THR A 102 -0.54 -12.56 -9.17
C THR A 102 0.00 -13.42 -8.04
N THR A 103 -0.05 -12.95 -6.84
CA THR A 103 0.38 -13.73 -5.69
C THR A 103 -0.82 -14.26 -4.89
#